data_0138876604b4d0dd2bb44db604841d5d
#
_entry.id   0138876604b4d0dd2bb44db604841d5d
#
_cell.length_a   1.000
_cell.length_b   1.000
_cell.length_c   1.000
_cell.angle_alpha   90.00
_cell.angle_beta   90.00
_cell.angle_gamma   90.00
#
_symmetry.space_group_name_H-M   'P 1'
#
loop_
_entity.id
_entity.type
_entity.pdbx_description
1 polymer ?
#
loop_
_entity_poly.entity_id
_entity_poly.type
_entity_poly.pdbx_seq_one_letter_code
_entity_poly.pdbx_strand_id
1 'polypeptide(L)'
;MSLSLKFDIKLAEQYKNSSQKVRVLTEGWVKNEAYCPSCGNTCLEQYSNNTPVADFFCENCSEDFELKSKSNGLGKKIVDGAYWTMIDRLADVHNPNFFLLNYDLSSYQVYNFFVIPKHFFIPEIIEKRNPLSATARRAGWIGCNILLNRIPEAGRIFLVRDGQVKPKEDVCAVWQKTLFLRE
;
A
#
# COMPACT_ATOMS: atom_id res chain seq x y z
N MET A 1 20.14 10.56 0.09
CA MET A 1 20.21 9.68 1.27
C MET A 1 19.47 8.38 1.00
N SER A 2 20.08 7.27 1.41
CA SER A 2 19.45 5.95 1.29
C SER A 2 18.39 5.75 2.38
N LEU A 3 17.29 5.08 2.06
CA LEU A 3 16.26 4.70 3.03
C LEU A 3 16.81 3.62 3.97
N SER A 4 16.48 3.70 5.27
CA SER A 4 16.67 2.58 6.17
C SER A 4 15.60 1.53 5.91
N LEU A 5 15.99 0.26 5.86
CA LEU A 5 15.03 -0.83 5.62
C LEU A 5 14.50 -1.43 6.92
N LYS A 6 15.07 -1.07 8.05
CA LYS A 6 14.67 -1.61 9.36
C LYS A 6 13.51 -0.84 9.95
N PHE A 7 12.57 -1.58 10.56
CA PHE A 7 11.54 -0.97 11.39
C PHE A 7 12.14 -0.45 12.70
N ASP A 8 11.60 0.65 13.20
CA ASP A 8 11.89 1.11 14.55
C ASP A 8 11.01 0.34 15.54
N ILE A 9 11.54 -0.75 16.08
CA ILE A 9 10.80 -1.66 16.96
C ILE A 9 10.34 -0.98 18.26
N LYS A 10 10.98 0.11 18.66
CA LYS A 10 10.59 0.87 19.85
C LYS A 10 9.19 1.44 19.74
N LEU A 11 8.73 1.76 18.52
CA LEU A 11 7.38 2.30 18.28
C LEU A 11 6.29 1.33 18.71
N ALA A 12 6.57 0.03 18.75
CA ALA A 12 5.59 -1.00 19.02
C ALA A 12 5.73 -1.63 20.42
N GLU A 13 6.68 -1.19 21.25
CA GLU A 13 6.96 -1.81 22.57
C GLU A 13 5.75 -1.86 23.49
N GLN A 14 4.88 -0.84 23.43
CA GLN A 14 3.70 -0.75 24.30
C GLN A 14 2.53 -1.61 23.82
N TYR A 15 2.58 -2.16 22.62
CA TYR A 15 1.49 -2.93 22.03
C TYR A 15 1.70 -4.43 22.23
N LYS A 16 0.64 -5.13 22.65
CA LYS A 16 0.67 -6.59 22.83
C LYS A 16 0.08 -7.32 21.64
N ASN A 17 -0.90 -6.73 20.97
CA ASN A 17 -1.59 -7.31 19.84
C ASN A 17 -0.67 -7.25 18.60
N SER A 18 -0.47 -8.39 17.92
CA SER A 18 0.42 -8.48 16.76
C SER A 18 -0.04 -7.61 15.60
N SER A 19 -1.34 -7.49 15.36
CA SER A 19 -1.87 -6.64 14.28
C SER A 19 -1.59 -5.16 14.55
N GLN A 20 -1.74 -4.73 15.80
CA GLN A 20 -1.42 -3.36 16.18
C GLN A 20 0.07 -3.06 16.07
N LYS A 21 0.92 -4.01 16.48
CA LYS A 21 2.38 -3.87 16.33
C LYS A 21 2.77 -3.66 14.87
N VAL A 22 2.29 -4.52 13.99
CA VAL A 22 2.58 -4.43 12.56
C VAL A 22 2.10 -3.11 11.98
N ARG A 23 0.90 -2.68 12.33
CA ARG A 23 0.36 -1.40 11.87
C ARG A 23 1.26 -0.24 12.27
N VAL A 24 1.63 -0.16 13.54
CA VAL A 24 2.49 0.92 14.07
C VAL A 24 3.87 0.91 13.41
N LEU A 25 4.46 -0.28 13.23
CA LEU A 25 5.78 -0.42 12.63
C LEU A 25 5.76 -0.02 11.14
N THR A 26 4.76 -0.48 10.40
CA THR A 26 4.69 -0.19 8.95
C THR A 26 4.31 1.25 8.67
N GLU A 27 3.34 1.80 9.39
CA GLU A 27 2.97 3.22 9.28
C GLU A 27 4.13 4.13 9.70
N GLY A 28 4.83 3.78 10.78
CA GLY A 28 6.01 4.51 11.23
C GLY A 28 7.13 4.51 10.22
N TRP A 29 7.37 3.39 9.57
CA TRP A 29 8.37 3.28 8.51
C TRP A 29 8.04 4.19 7.32
N VAL A 30 6.79 4.15 6.86
CA VAL A 30 6.36 5.03 5.76
C VAL A 30 6.50 6.50 6.12
N LYS A 31 6.06 6.87 7.33
CA LYS A 31 6.15 8.26 7.81
C LYS A 31 7.60 8.75 7.87
N ASN A 32 8.52 7.92 8.32
CA ASN A 32 9.90 8.33 8.57
C ASN A 32 10.82 8.14 7.36
N GLU A 33 10.56 7.16 6.50
CA GLU A 33 11.50 6.78 5.45
C GLU A 33 10.97 7.01 4.03
N ALA A 34 9.66 6.86 3.80
CA ALA A 34 9.12 6.97 2.46
C ALA A 34 9.03 8.43 1.99
N TYR A 35 9.12 8.60 0.69
CA TYR A 35 8.92 9.87 0.00
C TYR A 35 7.75 9.73 -0.98
N CYS A 36 7.25 10.87 -1.48
CA CYS A 36 6.20 10.87 -2.49
C CYS A 36 6.77 10.38 -3.84
N PRO A 37 6.27 9.27 -4.38
CA PRO A 37 6.77 8.74 -5.65
C PRO A 37 6.36 9.61 -6.86
N SER A 38 5.38 10.49 -6.69
CA SER A 38 4.93 11.40 -7.74
C SER A 38 5.86 12.60 -7.90
N CYS A 39 6.10 13.35 -6.82
CA CYS A 39 6.85 14.60 -6.88
C CYS A 39 8.22 14.55 -6.18
N GLY A 40 8.52 13.47 -5.46
CA GLY A 40 9.78 13.31 -4.74
C GLY A 40 9.85 14.04 -3.40
N ASN A 41 8.77 14.65 -2.94
CA ASN A 41 8.74 15.29 -1.61
C ASN A 41 9.19 14.29 -0.55
N THR A 42 10.17 14.69 0.27
CA THR A 42 10.79 13.81 1.27
C THR A 42 9.88 13.46 2.44
N CYS A 43 8.76 14.17 2.61
CA CYS A 43 7.82 13.94 3.71
C CYS A 43 6.44 13.61 3.18
N LEU A 44 5.86 12.52 3.70
CA LEU A 44 4.44 12.24 3.55
C LEU A 44 3.77 12.51 4.89
N GLU A 45 2.62 13.17 4.85
CA GLU A 45 1.81 13.39 6.04
C GLU A 45 0.86 12.23 6.26
N GLN A 46 0.57 11.94 7.51
CA GLN A 46 -0.33 10.85 7.88
C GLN A 46 -1.70 11.40 8.24
N TYR A 47 -2.76 10.81 7.66
CA TYR A 47 -4.12 11.10 8.08
C TYR A 47 -4.36 10.56 9.49
N SER A 48 -5.31 11.14 10.19
CA SER A 48 -5.73 10.61 11.49
C SER A 48 -6.30 9.19 11.33
N ASN A 49 -6.17 8.40 12.39
CA ASN A 49 -6.68 7.03 12.42
C ASN A 49 -8.16 7.00 12.02
N ASN A 50 -8.54 5.96 11.25
CA ASN A 50 -9.91 5.73 10.78
C ASN A 50 -10.42 6.74 9.74
N THR A 51 -9.52 7.48 9.10
CA THR A 51 -9.88 8.26 7.92
C THR A 51 -10.23 7.29 6.80
N PRO A 52 -11.45 7.35 6.22
CA PRO A 52 -11.92 6.28 5.34
C PRO A 52 -11.29 6.26 3.95
N VAL A 53 -10.60 7.33 3.53
CA VAL A 53 -10.13 7.48 2.15
C VAL A 53 -8.68 7.04 1.97
N ALA A 54 -7.78 7.40 2.91
CA ALA A 54 -6.35 7.14 2.75
C ALA A 54 -5.64 7.17 4.09
N ASP A 55 -4.40 6.66 4.10
CA ASP A 55 -3.54 6.66 5.29
C ASP A 55 -2.52 7.80 5.26
N PHE A 56 -2.05 8.18 4.08
CA PHE A 56 -1.02 9.22 3.89
C PHE A 56 -1.39 10.15 2.74
N PHE A 57 -0.81 11.34 2.77
CA PHE A 57 -0.95 12.29 1.67
C PHE A 57 0.33 13.11 1.49
N CYS A 58 0.49 13.66 0.30
CA CYS A 58 1.59 14.58 -0.01
C CYS A 58 1.06 16.01 -0.06
N GLU A 59 1.55 16.87 0.82
CA GLU A 59 1.17 18.28 0.84
C GLU A 59 1.60 19.03 -0.42
N ASN A 60 2.68 18.55 -1.06
CA ASN A 60 3.23 19.25 -2.23
C ASN A 60 2.43 19.00 -3.51
N CYS A 61 1.98 17.78 -3.76
CA CYS A 61 1.27 17.44 -5.00
C CYS A 61 -0.16 16.91 -4.79
N SER A 62 -0.60 16.83 -3.54
CA SER A 62 -1.96 16.41 -3.15
C SER A 62 -2.32 14.96 -3.50
N GLU A 63 -1.34 14.12 -3.77
CA GLU A 63 -1.60 12.68 -3.97
C GLU A 63 -1.87 11.99 -2.63
N ASP A 64 -2.86 11.11 -2.62
CA ASP A 64 -3.23 10.29 -1.47
C ASP A 64 -2.76 8.85 -1.64
N PHE A 65 -2.46 8.20 -0.52
CA PHE A 65 -1.93 6.83 -0.50
C PHE A 65 -2.60 6.02 0.60
N GLU A 66 -3.08 4.83 0.25
CA GLU A 66 -3.52 3.82 1.21
C GLU A 66 -2.39 2.81 1.39
N LEU A 67 -2.12 2.40 2.63
CA LEU A 67 -1.06 1.45 2.94
C LEU A 67 -1.62 0.08 3.27
N LYS A 68 -1.10 -0.94 2.61
CA LYS A 68 -1.27 -2.34 2.99
C LYS A 68 0.10 -2.95 3.25
N SER A 69 0.16 -3.82 4.25
CA SER A 69 1.39 -4.55 4.57
C SER A 69 1.17 -6.05 4.46
N LYS A 70 2.24 -6.75 4.12
CA LYS A 70 2.25 -8.21 4.03
C LYS A 70 3.60 -8.75 4.47
N SER A 71 3.59 -9.73 5.38
CA SER A 71 4.81 -10.39 5.82
C SER A 71 5.23 -11.51 4.85
N ASN A 72 6.54 -11.76 4.80
CA ASN A 72 7.17 -12.85 4.07
C ASN A 72 6.90 -12.81 2.56
N GLY A 73 6.63 -13.93 1.90
CA GLY A 73 6.48 -13.96 0.44
C GLY A 73 5.41 -13.01 -0.10
N LEU A 74 5.74 -12.27 -1.15
CA LEU A 74 4.83 -11.29 -1.75
C LEU A 74 3.59 -11.95 -2.38
N GLY A 75 3.77 -13.08 -3.06
CA GLY A 75 2.68 -13.80 -3.69
C GLY A 75 2.03 -13.07 -4.85
N LYS A 76 0.88 -13.58 -5.28
CA LYS A 76 0.13 -13.07 -6.43
C LYS A 76 -1.10 -12.26 -6.04
N LYS A 77 -1.52 -12.33 -4.78
CA LYS A 77 -2.76 -11.72 -4.30
C LYS A 77 -2.54 -11.01 -2.98
N ILE A 78 -3.25 -9.91 -2.79
CA ILE A 78 -3.35 -9.20 -1.52
C ILE A 78 -4.80 -9.25 -1.08
N VAL A 79 -5.05 -9.75 0.12
CA VAL A 79 -6.39 -9.74 0.73
C VAL A 79 -6.75 -8.32 1.11
N ASP A 80 -7.93 -7.87 0.70
CA ASP A 80 -8.43 -6.55 1.05
C ASP A 80 -9.84 -6.64 1.63
N GLY A 81 -10.48 -5.51 1.84
CA GLY A 81 -11.76 -5.38 2.50
C GLY A 81 -12.97 -5.81 1.66
N ALA A 82 -14.10 -5.16 1.89
CA ALA A 82 -15.36 -5.49 1.23
C ALA A 82 -15.30 -5.26 -0.29
N TYR A 83 -15.76 -6.26 -1.05
CA TYR A 83 -15.73 -6.21 -2.50
C TYR A 83 -16.50 -5.03 -3.08
N TRP A 84 -17.75 -4.83 -2.61
CA TRP A 84 -18.58 -3.76 -3.15
C TRP A 84 -18.06 -2.38 -2.81
N THR A 85 -17.49 -2.21 -1.60
CA THR A 85 -16.81 -0.96 -1.22
C THR A 85 -15.62 -0.68 -2.13
N MET A 86 -14.83 -1.71 -2.45
CA MET A 86 -13.70 -1.57 -3.37
C MET A 86 -14.18 -1.13 -4.76
N ILE A 87 -15.20 -1.78 -5.31
CA ILE A 87 -15.73 -1.46 -6.65
C ILE A 87 -16.25 -0.02 -6.70
N ASP A 88 -16.95 0.42 -5.65
CA ASP A 88 -17.44 1.81 -5.57
C ASP A 88 -16.29 2.82 -5.54
N ARG A 89 -15.22 2.50 -4.79
CA ARG A 89 -14.03 3.35 -4.71
C ARG A 89 -13.32 3.51 -6.05
N LEU A 90 -13.28 2.47 -6.87
CA LEU A 90 -12.61 2.52 -8.18
C LEU A 90 -13.27 3.52 -9.12
N ALA A 91 -14.57 3.76 -8.96
CA ALA A 91 -15.31 4.73 -9.74
C ALA A 91 -15.16 6.18 -9.23
N ASP A 92 -14.59 6.37 -8.04
CA ASP A 92 -14.45 7.67 -7.41
C ASP A 92 -13.14 8.34 -7.84
N VAL A 93 -13.21 9.61 -8.20
CA VAL A 93 -12.02 10.42 -8.54
C VAL A 93 -11.07 10.59 -7.35
N HIS A 94 -11.56 10.41 -6.13
CA HIS A 94 -10.77 10.47 -4.90
C HIS A 94 -10.16 9.13 -4.49
N ASN A 95 -10.21 8.12 -5.38
CA ASN A 95 -9.55 6.84 -5.10
C ASN A 95 -8.05 7.07 -4.87
N PRO A 96 -7.47 6.60 -3.73
CA PRO A 96 -6.05 6.81 -3.45
C PRO A 96 -5.16 5.90 -4.27
N ASN A 97 -3.88 6.27 -4.38
CA ASN A 97 -2.84 5.35 -4.80
C ASN A 97 -2.62 4.32 -3.70
N PHE A 98 -2.06 3.19 -4.04
CA PHE A 98 -1.91 2.07 -3.12
C PHE A 98 -0.43 1.78 -2.88
N PHE A 99 0.01 1.91 -1.62
CA PHE A 99 1.32 1.42 -1.17
C PHE A 99 1.19 -0.01 -0.69
N LEU A 100 2.06 -0.87 -1.15
CA LEU A 100 2.26 -2.18 -0.56
C LEU A 100 3.64 -2.27 0.07
N LEU A 101 3.68 -2.55 1.37
CA LEU A 101 4.89 -2.76 2.14
C LEU A 101 5.00 -4.25 2.48
N ASN A 102 5.97 -4.91 1.89
CA ASN A 102 6.28 -6.32 2.15
C ASN A 102 7.53 -6.40 3.02
N TYR A 103 7.44 -7.11 4.13
CA TYR A 103 8.51 -7.17 5.12
C TYR A 103 8.80 -8.60 5.56
N ASP A 104 10.02 -8.80 6.05
CA ASP A 104 10.42 -10.06 6.68
C ASP A 104 10.05 -10.02 8.16
N LEU A 105 9.20 -10.95 8.60
CA LEU A 105 8.72 -11.02 9.97
C LEU A 105 9.84 -11.36 10.97
N SER A 106 10.85 -12.15 10.57
CA SER A 106 11.93 -12.55 11.46
C SER A 106 12.93 -11.44 11.73
N SER A 107 13.23 -10.60 10.74
CA SER A 107 14.23 -9.52 10.84
C SER A 107 13.59 -8.14 11.02
N TYR A 108 12.29 -8.01 10.86
CA TYR A 108 11.57 -6.71 10.86
C TYR A 108 12.20 -5.72 9.88
N GLN A 109 12.47 -6.19 8.68
CA GLN A 109 13.02 -5.35 7.60
C GLN A 109 12.08 -5.31 6.41
N VAL A 110 12.04 -4.15 5.74
CA VAL A 110 11.34 -3.99 4.48
C VAL A 110 12.12 -4.73 3.40
N TYR A 111 11.44 -5.58 2.65
CA TYR A 111 11.99 -6.32 1.54
C TYR A 111 11.51 -5.77 0.20
N ASN A 112 10.22 -5.46 0.11
CA ASN A 112 9.63 -4.79 -1.04
C ASN A 112 8.74 -3.63 -0.58
N PHE A 113 8.83 -2.52 -1.25
CA PHE A 113 7.90 -1.41 -1.06
C PHE A 113 7.62 -0.79 -2.42
N PHE A 114 6.38 -0.87 -2.86
CA PHE A 114 6.00 -0.34 -4.15
C PHE A 114 4.66 0.38 -4.10
N VAL A 115 4.44 1.25 -5.07
CA VAL A 115 3.19 1.96 -5.24
C VAL A 115 2.51 1.47 -6.52
N ILE A 116 1.20 1.29 -6.42
CA ILE A 116 0.32 1.08 -7.57
C ILE A 116 -0.43 2.39 -7.76
N PRO A 117 -0.14 3.15 -8.83
CA PRO A 117 -0.87 4.38 -9.09
C PRO A 117 -2.36 4.12 -9.27
N LYS A 118 -3.20 5.04 -8.78
CA LYS A 118 -4.66 4.85 -8.74
C LYS A 118 -5.29 4.50 -10.09
N HIS A 119 -4.72 4.98 -11.18
CA HIS A 119 -5.26 4.71 -12.54
C HIS A 119 -5.00 3.28 -13.03
N PHE A 120 -4.22 2.48 -12.31
CA PHE A 120 -4.08 1.04 -12.56
C PHE A 120 -5.11 0.20 -11.79
N PHE A 121 -5.85 0.81 -10.84
CA PHE A 121 -6.90 0.11 -10.12
C PHE A 121 -8.17 0.10 -10.97
N ILE A 122 -8.36 -1.01 -11.67
CA ILE A 122 -9.52 -1.27 -12.52
C ILE A 122 -10.23 -2.53 -12.01
N PRO A 123 -11.53 -2.71 -12.30
CA PRO A 123 -12.27 -3.88 -11.78
C PRO A 123 -11.63 -5.23 -12.10
N GLU A 124 -10.93 -5.34 -13.21
CA GLU A 124 -10.30 -6.58 -13.69
C GLU A 124 -9.17 -7.09 -12.78
N ILE A 125 -8.59 -6.23 -11.95
CA ILE A 125 -7.57 -6.67 -10.97
C ILE A 125 -8.17 -7.04 -9.62
N ILE A 126 -9.49 -6.88 -9.44
CA ILE A 126 -10.17 -7.17 -8.19
C ILE A 126 -10.90 -8.50 -8.30
N GLU A 127 -10.52 -9.45 -7.47
CA GLU A 127 -11.16 -10.76 -7.39
C GLU A 127 -12.19 -10.76 -6.25
N LYS A 128 -13.43 -11.09 -6.59
CA LYS A 128 -14.49 -11.27 -5.61
C LYS A 128 -14.28 -12.59 -4.89
N ARG A 129 -14.24 -12.54 -3.55
CA ARG A 129 -14.13 -13.74 -2.74
C ARG A 129 -15.50 -14.38 -2.52
N ASN A 130 -15.51 -15.64 -2.09
CA ASN A 130 -16.74 -16.30 -1.71
C ASN A 130 -17.33 -15.65 -0.45
N PRO A 131 -18.67 -15.55 -0.33
CA PRO A 131 -19.30 -15.07 0.90
C PRO A 131 -18.88 -15.91 2.10
N LEU A 132 -18.76 -15.28 3.27
CA LEU A 132 -18.53 -16.02 4.51
C LEU A 132 -19.71 -16.96 4.76
N SER A 133 -19.42 -18.14 5.35
CA SER A 133 -20.43 -19.16 5.60
C SER A 133 -21.56 -18.68 6.52
N ALA A 134 -22.70 -19.35 6.48
CA ALA A 134 -23.85 -19.04 7.33
C ALA A 134 -23.54 -19.13 8.83
N THR A 135 -22.50 -19.87 9.21
CA THR A 135 -22.06 -20.03 10.60
C THR A 135 -21.02 -19.01 11.04
N ALA A 136 -20.51 -18.18 10.10
CA ALA A 136 -19.53 -17.16 10.43
C ALA A 136 -20.17 -15.97 11.16
N ARG A 137 -19.38 -15.26 11.97
CA ARG A 137 -19.84 -14.08 12.70
C ARG A 137 -20.43 -13.00 11.79
N ARG A 138 -19.84 -12.82 10.58
CA ARG A 138 -20.35 -11.91 9.55
C ARG A 138 -20.81 -12.71 8.32
N ALA A 139 -21.76 -13.62 8.55
CA ALA A 139 -22.30 -14.48 7.50
C ALA A 139 -22.73 -13.67 6.26
N GLY A 140 -22.36 -14.15 5.11
CA GLY A 140 -22.70 -13.49 3.84
C GLY A 140 -21.81 -12.33 3.42
N TRP A 141 -20.89 -11.88 4.29
CA TRP A 141 -19.94 -10.83 3.94
C TRP A 141 -19.00 -11.29 2.82
N ILE A 142 -18.80 -10.41 1.84
CA ILE A 142 -17.99 -10.69 0.66
C ILE A 142 -16.77 -9.78 0.66
N GLY A 143 -15.59 -10.37 0.78
CA GLY A 143 -14.33 -9.65 0.65
C GLY A 143 -13.78 -9.67 -0.77
N CYS A 144 -12.62 -9.08 -0.97
CA CYS A 144 -11.93 -9.11 -2.26
C CYS A 144 -10.44 -9.39 -2.10
N ASN A 145 -9.82 -9.76 -3.21
CA ASN A 145 -8.37 -9.82 -3.35
C ASN A 145 -7.94 -8.89 -4.46
N ILE A 146 -6.78 -8.25 -4.28
CA ILE A 146 -6.11 -7.50 -5.33
C ILE A 146 -5.17 -8.48 -6.05
N LEU A 147 -5.34 -8.65 -7.35
CA LEU A 147 -4.57 -9.58 -8.17
C LEU A 147 -3.31 -8.89 -8.69
N LEU A 148 -2.20 -9.00 -7.96
CA LEU A 148 -0.94 -8.34 -8.31
C LEU A 148 -0.40 -8.78 -9.66
N ASN A 149 -0.60 -10.04 -10.02
CA ASN A 149 -0.14 -10.60 -11.29
C ASN A 149 -0.90 -10.06 -12.51
N ARG A 150 -2.03 -9.40 -12.32
CA ARG A 150 -2.79 -8.75 -13.39
C ARG A 150 -2.44 -7.27 -13.57
N ILE A 151 -1.62 -6.72 -12.67
CA ILE A 151 -1.13 -5.35 -12.79
C ILE A 151 0.14 -5.39 -13.63
N PRO A 152 0.24 -4.61 -14.72
CA PRO A 152 1.44 -4.60 -15.55
C PRO A 152 2.65 -4.07 -14.75
N GLU A 153 3.85 -4.40 -15.21
CA GLU A 153 5.09 -3.96 -14.54
C GLU A 153 5.12 -2.43 -14.36
N ALA A 154 4.64 -1.68 -15.36
CA ALA A 154 4.57 -0.22 -15.28
C ALA A 154 3.65 0.29 -14.17
N GLY A 155 2.71 -0.53 -13.70
CA GLY A 155 1.79 -0.19 -12.61
C GLY A 155 2.26 -0.62 -11.23
N ARG A 156 3.44 -1.21 -11.12
CA ARG A 156 4.07 -1.61 -9.85
C ARG A 156 5.41 -0.92 -9.72
N ILE A 157 5.39 0.30 -9.19
CA ILE A 157 6.57 1.15 -9.13
C ILE A 157 7.29 0.92 -7.81
N PHE A 158 8.44 0.23 -7.86
CA PHE A 158 9.20 -0.15 -6.67
C PHE A 158 10.09 0.98 -6.18
N LEU A 159 9.95 1.35 -4.91
CA LEU A 159 10.89 2.18 -4.17
C LEU A 159 11.97 1.30 -3.54
N VAL A 160 11.57 0.09 -3.12
CA VAL A 160 12.47 -0.97 -2.64
C VAL A 160 12.05 -2.27 -3.31
N ARG A 161 12.99 -2.99 -3.92
CA ARG A 161 12.73 -4.28 -4.55
C ARG A 161 13.79 -5.30 -4.13
N ASP A 162 13.33 -6.41 -3.57
CA ASP A 162 14.19 -7.50 -3.10
C ASP A 162 15.33 -6.99 -2.20
N GLY A 163 15.00 -6.08 -1.28
CA GLY A 163 15.96 -5.47 -0.37
C GLY A 163 16.86 -4.40 -0.98
N GLN A 164 16.64 -4.03 -2.24
CA GLN A 164 17.41 -3.02 -2.94
C GLN A 164 16.63 -1.72 -3.04
N VAL A 165 17.21 -0.64 -2.52
CA VAL A 165 16.61 0.70 -2.60
C VAL A 165 16.83 1.26 -4.00
N LYS A 166 15.75 1.73 -4.63
CA LYS A 166 15.80 2.36 -5.95
C LYS A 166 16.08 3.85 -5.83
N PRO A 167 16.82 4.46 -6.77
CA PRO A 167 17.04 5.91 -6.76
C PRO A 167 15.72 6.67 -6.89
N LYS A 168 15.55 7.71 -6.07
CA LYS A 168 14.31 8.50 -6.06
C LYS A 168 13.99 9.10 -7.43
N GLU A 169 15.00 9.59 -8.13
CA GLU A 169 14.85 10.19 -9.46
C GLU A 169 14.26 9.19 -10.46
N ASP A 170 14.70 7.93 -10.40
CA ASP A 170 14.20 6.87 -11.28
C ASP A 170 12.75 6.54 -10.96
N VAL A 171 12.41 6.46 -9.67
CA VAL A 171 11.04 6.20 -9.21
C VAL A 171 10.08 7.28 -9.72
N CYS A 172 10.43 8.53 -9.52
CA CYS A 172 9.61 9.67 -9.95
C CYS A 172 9.48 9.73 -11.47
N ALA A 173 10.55 9.41 -12.21
CA ALA A 173 10.51 9.36 -13.67
C ALA A 173 9.55 8.29 -14.18
N VAL A 174 9.55 7.11 -13.55
CA VAL A 174 8.61 6.02 -13.90
C VAL A 174 7.18 6.45 -13.62
N TRP A 175 6.93 7.08 -12.47
CA TRP A 175 5.60 7.61 -12.14
C TRP A 175 5.09 8.58 -13.21
N GLN A 176 5.90 9.56 -13.59
CA GLN A 176 5.52 10.57 -14.58
C GLN A 176 5.12 9.96 -15.92
N LYS A 177 5.77 8.86 -16.33
CA LYS A 177 5.44 8.15 -17.56
C LYS A 177 4.05 7.50 -17.54
N THR A 178 3.43 7.32 -16.39
CA THR A 178 2.12 6.69 -16.29
C THR A 178 0.97 7.70 -16.29
N LEU A 179 1.25 8.99 -16.16
CA LEU A 179 0.20 10.01 -15.95
C LEU A 179 -0.75 10.17 -17.13
N PHE A 180 -0.32 9.83 -18.34
CA PHE A 180 -1.21 9.87 -19.51
C PHE A 180 -2.43 8.95 -19.35
N LEU A 181 -2.35 7.94 -18.50
CA LEU A 181 -3.47 7.04 -18.23
C LEU A 181 -4.58 7.67 -17.39
N ARG A 182 -4.36 8.87 -16.87
CA ARG A 182 -5.36 9.63 -16.12
C ARG A 182 -6.20 10.54 -17.02
N GLU A 183 -5.82 10.71 -18.28
CA GLU A 183 -6.49 11.59 -19.25
C GLU A 183 -7.76 10.96 -19.85
#